data_8353d546cc017332136f0baa0ccf34d8
#
_entry.id   8353d546cc017332136f0baa0ccf34d8
#
_cell.length_a   1.000
_cell.length_b   1.000
_cell.length_c   1.000
_cell.angle_alpha   90.00
_cell.angle_beta   90.00
_cell.angle_gamma   90.00
#
_symmetry.space_group_name_H-M   'P 1'
#
loop_
_entity.id
_entity.type
_entity.pdbx_description
1 polymer ?
#
loop_
_entity_poly.entity_id
_entity_poly.type
_entity_poly.pdbx_seq_one_letter_code
_entity_poly.pdbx_strand_id
1 'polypeptide(L)'
;MAELTSMMNIGREMSRKLASVGIDTAEELIFTGSKQAFERLKKAYPNVCLVHLYTLEGAITNTEYNSLSEEKKKELKEFSDSLKN
;
A
#
# COMPACT_ATOMS: atom_id res chain seq x y z
N MET A 1 16.18 -2.99 -11.34
CA MET A 1 15.12 -2.80 -10.34
C MET A 1 13.88 -2.22 -11.00
N ALA A 2 12.71 -2.72 -10.62
CA ALA A 2 11.47 -2.25 -11.22
C ALA A 2 10.97 -0.99 -10.53
N GLU A 3 10.47 -0.06 -11.32
CA GLU A 3 9.90 1.17 -10.78
C GLU A 3 8.53 0.89 -10.15
N LEU A 4 8.22 1.64 -9.08
CA LEU A 4 6.93 1.52 -8.41
C LEU A 4 5.77 1.77 -9.38
N THR A 5 5.92 2.73 -10.29
CA THR A 5 4.85 3.05 -11.24
C THR A 5 4.57 1.95 -12.24
N SER A 6 5.43 0.94 -12.35
CA SER A 6 5.16 -0.21 -13.20
C SER A 6 4.22 -1.21 -12.52
N MET A 7 3.99 -1.05 -11.23
CA MET A 7 3.10 -1.95 -10.50
C MET A 7 1.65 -1.54 -10.69
N MET A 8 0.76 -2.53 -10.66
CA MET A 8 -0.67 -2.27 -10.74
C MET A 8 -1.11 -1.36 -9.61
N ASN A 9 -2.00 -0.42 -9.87
CA ASN A 9 -2.57 0.53 -8.91
C ASN A 9 -1.62 1.63 -8.43
N ILE A 10 -0.35 1.61 -8.81
CA ILE A 10 0.61 2.61 -8.32
C ILE A 10 0.81 3.68 -9.37
N GLY A 11 0.30 4.88 -9.09
CA GLY A 11 0.55 6.05 -9.92
C GLY A 11 1.70 6.88 -9.38
N ARG A 12 1.95 8.03 -10.02
CA ARG A 12 3.03 8.92 -9.63
C ARG A 12 2.93 9.40 -8.19
N GLU A 13 1.71 9.76 -7.77
CA GLU A 13 1.49 10.33 -6.44
C GLU A 13 1.83 9.31 -5.36
N MET A 14 1.34 8.09 -5.52
CA MET A 14 1.63 7.04 -4.56
C MET A 14 3.11 6.68 -4.58
N SER A 15 3.72 6.61 -5.76
CA SER A 15 5.15 6.34 -5.90
C SER A 15 5.97 7.38 -5.16
N ARG A 16 5.62 8.66 -5.29
CA ARG A 16 6.34 9.74 -4.63
C ARG A 16 6.21 9.64 -3.11
N LYS A 17 5.01 9.33 -2.63
CA LYS A 17 4.78 9.17 -1.20
C LYS A 17 5.56 7.99 -0.63
N LEU A 18 5.59 6.88 -1.35
CA LEU A 18 6.34 5.70 -0.92
C LEU A 18 7.83 6.01 -0.85
N ALA A 19 8.36 6.70 -1.86
CA ALA A 19 9.77 7.08 -1.85
C ALA A 19 10.11 7.94 -0.64
N SER A 20 9.19 8.83 -0.24
CA SER A 20 9.44 9.71 0.89
C SER A 20 9.50 8.95 2.23
N VAL A 21 9.01 7.72 2.28
CA VAL A 21 9.08 6.90 3.50
C VAL A 21 10.05 5.72 3.31
N GLY A 22 10.94 5.81 2.32
CA GLY A 22 12.02 4.85 2.17
C GLY A 22 11.71 3.65 1.28
N ILE A 23 10.64 3.71 0.49
CA ILE A 23 10.26 2.62 -0.40
C ILE A 23 10.36 3.14 -1.83
N ASP A 24 11.47 2.83 -2.51
CA ASP A 24 11.79 3.41 -3.81
C ASP A 24 11.52 2.50 -5.01
N THR A 25 11.43 1.20 -4.82
CA THR A 25 11.30 0.25 -5.92
C THR A 25 10.18 -0.75 -5.64
N ALA A 26 9.73 -1.42 -6.70
CA ALA A 26 8.72 -2.47 -6.57
C ALA A 26 9.21 -3.58 -5.63
N GLU A 27 10.48 -3.95 -5.75
CA GLU A 27 11.06 -4.98 -4.91
C GLU A 27 11.02 -4.58 -3.43
N GLU A 28 11.31 -3.31 -3.14
CA GLU A 28 11.27 -2.83 -1.77
C GLU A 28 9.84 -2.85 -1.21
N LEU A 29 8.85 -2.52 -2.03
CA LEU A 29 7.47 -2.57 -1.60
C LEU A 29 7.04 -4.01 -1.30
N ILE A 30 7.40 -4.94 -2.17
CA ILE A 30 7.07 -6.35 -1.97
C ILE A 30 7.74 -6.88 -0.69
N PHE A 31 8.99 -6.51 -0.48
CA PHE A 31 9.72 -6.94 0.72
C PHE A 31 9.12 -6.36 1.99
N THR A 32 8.73 -5.08 1.94
CA THR A 32 8.15 -4.41 3.10
C THR A 32 6.75 -4.94 3.43
N GLY A 33 5.97 -5.22 2.40
CA GLY A 33 4.60 -5.68 2.58
C GLY A 33 3.62 -4.52 2.69
N SER A 34 2.37 -4.78 2.33
CA SER A 34 1.35 -3.74 2.27
C SER A 34 1.07 -3.11 3.64
N LYS A 35 1.01 -3.93 4.68
CA LYS A 35 0.65 -3.43 6.01
C LYS A 35 1.72 -2.48 6.56
N GLN A 36 3.00 -2.86 6.48
CA GLN A 36 4.07 -2.00 6.96
C GLN A 36 4.23 -0.76 6.11
N ALA A 37 4.07 -0.89 4.80
CA ALA A 37 4.12 0.27 3.91
C ALA A 37 3.00 1.25 4.26
N PHE A 38 1.79 0.73 4.48
CA PHE A 38 0.65 1.54 4.86
C PHE A 38 0.90 2.26 6.20
N GLU A 39 1.46 1.56 7.16
CA GLU A 39 1.76 2.15 8.46
C GLU A 39 2.73 3.32 8.33
N ARG A 40 3.77 3.15 7.53
CA ARG A 40 4.73 4.23 7.28
C ARG A 40 4.04 5.43 6.62
N LEU A 41 3.19 5.17 5.63
CA LEU A 41 2.46 6.22 4.94
C LEU A 41 1.51 6.94 5.89
N LYS A 42 0.83 6.21 6.75
CA LYS A 42 -0.12 6.79 7.68
C LYS A 42 0.55 7.76 8.66
N LYS A 43 1.75 7.42 9.09
CA LYS A 43 2.50 8.30 9.99
C LYS A 43 2.93 9.59 9.31
N ALA A 44 3.32 9.50 8.04
CA ALA A 44 3.79 10.66 7.29
C ALA A 44 2.63 11.47 6.69
N TYR A 45 1.55 10.79 6.33
CA TYR A 45 0.41 11.40 5.64
C TYR A 45 -0.88 10.94 6.34
N PRO A 46 -1.33 11.67 7.36
CA PRO A 46 -2.51 11.24 8.14
C PRO A 46 -3.79 11.05 7.34
N ASN A 47 -3.85 11.65 6.14
CA ASN A 47 -5.02 11.52 5.27
C ASN A 47 -5.07 10.20 4.48
N VAL A 48 -4.01 9.40 4.55
CA VAL A 48 -3.98 8.10 3.90
C VAL A 48 -5.06 7.22 4.55
N CYS A 49 -5.87 6.56 3.72
CA CYS A 49 -7.02 5.81 4.21
C CYS A 49 -6.99 4.37 3.72
N LEU A 50 -8.01 3.60 4.12
CA LEU A 50 -8.10 2.18 3.83
C LEU A 50 -7.95 1.84 2.34
N VAL A 51 -8.46 2.70 1.45
CA VAL A 51 -8.33 2.47 0.01
C VAL A 51 -6.86 2.40 -0.39
N HIS A 52 -6.01 3.20 0.24
CA HIS A 52 -4.57 3.17 -0.04
C HIS A 52 -3.96 1.83 0.36
N LEU A 53 -4.44 1.23 1.46
CA LEU A 53 -3.97 -0.09 1.86
C LEU A 53 -4.38 -1.15 0.84
N TYR A 54 -5.60 -1.08 0.34
CA TYR A 54 -6.04 -1.97 -0.74
C TYR A 54 -5.18 -1.78 -1.98
N THR A 55 -4.84 -0.54 -2.31
CA THR A 55 -3.99 -0.22 -3.45
C THR A 55 -2.63 -0.89 -3.32
N LEU A 56 -2.02 -0.81 -2.13
CA LEU A 56 -0.72 -1.41 -1.88
C LEU A 56 -0.77 -2.93 -1.95
N GLU A 57 -1.79 -3.53 -1.36
CA GLU A 57 -1.94 -4.98 -1.40
C GLU A 57 -2.14 -5.46 -2.84
N GLY A 58 -2.98 -4.74 -3.59
CA GLY A 58 -3.20 -5.07 -5.00
C GLY A 58 -1.93 -4.96 -5.81
N ALA A 59 -1.12 -3.95 -5.55
CA ALA A 59 0.15 -3.78 -6.25
C ALA A 59 1.07 -4.97 -6.02
N ILE A 60 1.16 -5.43 -4.79
CA ILE A 60 2.03 -6.55 -4.42
C ILE A 60 1.54 -7.86 -5.03
N THR A 61 0.23 -8.06 -5.06
CA THR A 61 -0.37 -9.30 -5.58
C THR A 61 -0.75 -9.21 -7.07
N ASN A 62 -0.43 -8.08 -7.70
CA ASN A 62 -0.77 -7.83 -9.11
C ASN A 62 -2.27 -7.96 -9.37
N THR A 63 -3.07 -7.36 -8.50
CA THR A 63 -4.53 -7.42 -8.52
C THR A 63 -5.09 -6.00 -8.43
N GLU A 64 -6.16 -5.71 -9.14
CA GLU A 64 -6.80 -4.41 -8.98
C GLU A 64 -7.29 -4.25 -7.55
N TYR A 65 -7.18 -3.03 -7.01
CA TYR A 65 -7.49 -2.81 -5.60
C TYR A 65 -8.95 -3.16 -5.24
N ASN A 66 -9.87 -3.02 -6.20
CA ASN A 66 -11.27 -3.34 -5.94
C ASN A 66 -11.61 -4.80 -6.23
N SER A 67 -10.64 -5.58 -6.68
CA SER A 67 -10.82 -7.01 -6.98
C SER A 67 -10.26 -7.92 -5.90
N LEU A 68 -9.78 -7.36 -4.80
CA LEU A 68 -9.29 -8.17 -3.68
C LEU A 68 -10.46 -8.99 -3.09
N SER A 69 -10.12 -10.18 -2.56
CA SER A 69 -11.15 -11.02 -1.95
C SER A 69 -11.77 -10.35 -0.73
N GLU A 70 -13.00 -10.73 -0.39
CA GLU A 70 -13.66 -10.17 0.79
C GLU A 70 -12.88 -10.48 2.06
N GLU A 71 -12.30 -11.67 2.14
CA GLU A 71 -11.48 -12.05 3.29
C GLU A 71 -10.26 -11.13 3.42
N LYS A 72 -9.59 -10.85 2.30
CA LYS A 72 -8.42 -9.97 2.31
C LYS A 72 -8.83 -8.56 2.68
N LYS A 73 -9.93 -8.05 2.12
CA LYS A 73 -10.42 -6.71 2.45
C LYS A 73 -10.74 -6.59 3.93
N LYS A 74 -11.34 -7.62 4.50
CA LYS A 74 -11.66 -7.63 5.93
C LYS A 74 -10.40 -7.61 6.78
N GLU A 75 -9.42 -8.42 6.41
CA GLU A 75 -8.14 -8.47 7.11
C GLU A 75 -7.46 -7.10 7.11
N LEU A 76 -7.42 -6.46 5.95
CA LEU A 76 -6.77 -5.15 5.81
C LEU A 76 -7.53 -4.08 6.58
N LYS A 77 -8.86 -4.14 6.55
CA LYS A 77 -9.67 -3.18 7.30
C LYS A 77 -9.41 -3.31 8.80
N GLU A 78 -9.32 -4.53 9.30
CA GLU A 78 -9.04 -4.75 10.71
C GLU A 78 -7.67 -4.20 11.09
N PHE A 79 -6.68 -4.39 10.22
CA PHE A 79 -5.36 -3.83 10.46
C PHE A 79 -5.41 -2.30 10.48
N SER A 80 -6.09 -1.70 9.50
CA SER A 80 -6.22 -0.24 9.43
C SER A 80 -6.90 0.30 10.69
N ASP A 81 -7.96 -0.38 11.14
CA ASP A 81 -8.67 0.06 12.34
C ASP A 81 -7.78 -0.02 13.58
N SER A 82 -6.88 -0.99 13.64
CA SER A 82 -5.98 -1.14 14.78
C SER A 82 -4.98 0.01 14.88
N LEU A 83 -4.74 0.73 13.79
CA LEU A 83 -3.82 1.87 13.79
C LEU A 83 -4.47 3.18 14.22
N LYS A 84 -5.77 3.18 14.41
CA LYS A 84 -6.51 4.40 14.74
C LYS A 84 -6.46 4.77 16.22
N ASN A 85 -5.87 3.96 17.03
CA ASN A 85 -5.78 4.21 18.47
C ASN A 85 -4.58 5.04 18.84
#